data_2b99393729021984f15a6be8448c6f33
#
_entry.id   2b99393729021984f15a6be8448c6f33
#
_cell.length_a   1.000
_cell.length_b   1.000
_cell.length_c   1.000
_cell.angle_alpha   90.00
_cell.angle_beta   90.00
_cell.angle_gamma   90.00
#
_symmetry.space_group_name_H-M   'P 1'
#
loop_
_entity.id
_entity.type
_entity.pdbx_description
1 polymer ?
#
loop_
_entity_poly.entity_id
_entity_poly.type
_entity_poly.pdbx_seq_one_letter_code
_entity_poly.pdbx_strand_id
1 'polypeptide(L)'
;TLPGGMAGCFAFMIVLGTILYEIGEHAPIIRSYLGGGAIVVIFGSALLNYFHLLPTVVGTTADGTKIYNFVEGFDLVASINTFFKPTGAFLDFYIAALITGSILGMNRKLLVKAAARYFPAIFGAIIVSFGLTAIVGTVMGFGAIKSVLLIALPIMGGGMGAGAVPLSKIFESSGTMTAAEAISIMTPAVAIGNAISIVLGGILVKVIHSKELNGQGKLMRSVDAADELGVSEEMQAKRNHIDVRNMGIGMFISCSFFAWGYIVAKIWNTLVPSISIHAYAWMIISVAVCKIFNIIPEDIEVDCYQWFQFIMKNLTPALLVGIGLCYL
;
A
#
# COMPACT_ATOMS: atom_id res chain seq x y z
N THR A 1 23.37 -18.25 9.13
CA THR A 1 21.94 -18.03 9.44
C THR A 1 21.72 -16.57 9.73
N LEU A 2 20.77 -15.94 9.04
CA LEU A 2 20.35 -14.59 9.38
C LEU A 2 19.70 -14.61 10.78
N PRO A 3 19.95 -13.60 11.62
CA PRO A 3 19.25 -13.53 12.90
C PRO A 3 17.74 -13.41 12.64
N GLY A 4 16.91 -14.22 13.33
CA GLY A 4 15.45 -14.29 13.17
C GLY A 4 14.70 -13.07 13.68
N GLY A 5 15.40 -11.98 14.02
CA GLY A 5 14.81 -10.74 14.51
C GLY A 5 14.56 -9.71 13.40
N MET A 6 14.05 -8.56 13.80
CA MET A 6 13.74 -7.40 12.93
C MET A 6 14.89 -7.07 11.95
N ALA A 7 16.13 -7.00 12.43
CA ALA A 7 17.28 -6.65 11.61
C ALA A 7 17.58 -7.67 10.50
N GLY A 8 17.44 -8.97 10.79
CA GLY A 8 17.64 -10.02 9.79
C GLY A 8 16.55 -10.05 8.73
N CYS A 9 15.29 -9.93 9.14
CA CYS A 9 14.16 -9.82 8.21
C CYS A 9 14.31 -8.59 7.30
N PHE A 10 14.67 -7.45 7.89
CA PHE A 10 14.86 -6.20 7.17
C PHE A 10 16.01 -6.30 6.16
N ALA A 11 17.17 -6.80 6.59
CA ALA A 11 18.32 -7.00 5.71
C ALA A 11 17.98 -7.91 4.53
N PHE A 12 17.31 -9.03 4.78
CA PHE A 12 16.89 -9.94 3.72
C PHE A 12 15.92 -9.27 2.73
N MET A 13 14.87 -8.62 3.25
CA MET A 13 13.84 -7.97 2.42
C MET A 13 14.43 -6.85 1.57
N ILE A 14 15.35 -6.03 2.11
CA ILE A 14 16.01 -4.96 1.36
C ILE A 14 16.90 -5.55 0.27
N VAL A 15 17.77 -6.49 0.61
CA VAL A 15 18.72 -7.08 -0.36
C VAL A 15 17.97 -7.79 -1.49
N LEU A 16 17.08 -8.73 -1.14
CA LEU A 16 16.29 -9.43 -2.16
C LEU A 16 15.43 -8.48 -2.98
N GLY A 17 14.76 -7.54 -2.32
CA GLY A 17 13.92 -6.55 -2.97
C GLY A 17 14.69 -5.69 -3.94
N THR A 18 15.88 -5.20 -3.56
CA THR A 18 16.72 -4.38 -4.44
C THR A 18 17.20 -5.17 -5.65
N ILE A 19 17.66 -6.42 -5.45
CA ILE A 19 18.13 -7.28 -6.55
C ILE A 19 16.99 -7.51 -7.57
N LEU A 20 15.82 -7.94 -7.08
CA LEU A 20 14.67 -8.20 -7.95
C LEU A 20 14.14 -6.92 -8.63
N TYR A 21 14.19 -5.80 -7.91
CA TYR A 21 13.78 -4.50 -8.44
C TYR A 21 14.68 -4.07 -9.61
N GLU A 22 15.99 -4.17 -9.44
CA GLU A 22 16.97 -3.86 -10.48
C GLU A 22 16.82 -4.78 -11.71
N ILE A 23 16.58 -6.07 -11.50
CA ILE A 23 16.29 -7.01 -12.59
C ILE A 23 15.09 -6.53 -13.39
N GLY A 24 14.01 -6.11 -12.72
CA GLY A 24 12.78 -5.65 -13.37
C GLY A 24 12.94 -4.32 -14.12
N GLU A 25 13.74 -3.39 -13.58
CA GLU A 25 14.01 -2.10 -14.22
C GLU A 25 14.94 -2.23 -15.44
N HIS A 26 15.86 -3.19 -15.43
CA HIS A 26 16.76 -3.44 -16.57
C HIS A 26 16.13 -4.31 -17.67
N ALA A 27 15.05 -5.01 -17.40
CA ALA A 27 14.33 -5.81 -18.39
C ALA A 27 13.37 -4.94 -19.22
N PRO A 28 13.67 -4.62 -20.51
CA PRO A 28 12.93 -3.61 -21.29
C PRO A 28 11.45 -3.94 -21.48
N ILE A 29 11.10 -5.22 -21.59
CA ILE A 29 9.71 -5.67 -21.73
C ILE A 29 8.96 -5.48 -20.38
N ILE A 30 9.57 -5.89 -19.29
CA ILE A 30 8.98 -5.83 -17.95
C ILE A 30 8.79 -4.37 -17.53
N ARG A 31 9.83 -3.55 -17.69
CA ARG A 31 9.78 -2.12 -17.39
C ARG A 31 8.70 -1.39 -18.19
N SER A 32 8.55 -1.75 -19.46
CA SER A 32 7.68 -1.01 -20.38
C SER A 32 6.21 -1.43 -20.33
N TYR A 33 5.92 -2.71 -20.04
CA TYR A 33 4.58 -3.29 -20.17
C TYR A 33 4.04 -3.91 -18.89
N LEU A 34 4.91 -4.34 -17.98
CA LEU A 34 4.50 -5.10 -16.79
C LEU A 34 4.64 -4.30 -15.47
N GLY A 35 5.01 -3.01 -15.54
CA GLY A 35 5.14 -2.18 -14.33
C GLY A 35 6.50 -2.25 -13.64
N GLY A 36 7.55 -2.69 -14.35
CA GLY A 36 8.93 -2.57 -13.92
C GLY A 36 9.31 -3.45 -12.72
N GLY A 37 10.22 -2.92 -11.90
CA GLY A 37 10.78 -3.62 -10.77
C GLY A 37 9.75 -4.09 -9.73
N ALA A 38 8.67 -3.33 -9.54
CA ALA A 38 7.66 -3.66 -8.54
C ALA A 38 7.03 -5.04 -8.75
N ILE A 39 6.67 -5.38 -9.98
CA ILE A 39 6.08 -6.68 -10.32
C ILE A 39 7.09 -7.81 -10.14
N VAL A 40 8.34 -7.61 -10.56
CA VAL A 40 9.39 -8.62 -10.42
C VAL A 40 9.66 -8.92 -8.95
N VAL A 41 9.65 -7.91 -8.08
CA VAL A 41 9.82 -8.11 -6.64
C VAL A 41 8.67 -8.92 -6.06
N ILE A 42 7.41 -8.55 -6.33
CA ILE A 42 6.24 -9.24 -5.77
C ILE A 42 6.19 -10.70 -6.24
N PHE A 43 6.18 -10.92 -7.55
CA PHE A 43 6.07 -12.27 -8.09
C PHE A 43 7.35 -13.08 -7.92
N GLY A 44 8.52 -12.46 -8.02
CA GLY A 44 9.79 -13.13 -7.79
C GLY A 44 9.91 -13.66 -6.37
N SER A 45 9.56 -12.86 -5.36
CA SER A 45 9.57 -13.31 -3.97
C SER A 45 8.48 -14.37 -3.71
N ALA A 46 7.30 -14.24 -4.31
CA ALA A 46 6.27 -15.26 -4.22
C ALA A 46 6.70 -16.61 -4.85
N LEU A 47 7.34 -16.57 -6.03
CA LEU A 47 7.89 -17.77 -6.67
C LEU A 47 8.98 -18.44 -5.84
N LEU A 48 9.88 -17.65 -5.24
CA LEU A 48 10.90 -18.19 -4.33
C LEU A 48 10.28 -18.91 -3.13
N ASN A 49 9.18 -18.39 -2.60
CA ASN A 49 8.43 -19.04 -1.54
C ASN A 49 7.71 -20.30 -2.04
N TYR A 50 7.03 -20.21 -3.17
CA TYR A 50 6.28 -21.32 -3.77
C TYR A 50 7.16 -22.54 -4.08
N PHE A 51 8.35 -22.32 -4.63
CA PHE A 51 9.31 -23.39 -4.89
C PHE A 51 10.15 -23.80 -3.68
N HIS A 52 9.82 -23.32 -2.49
CA HIS A 52 10.54 -23.58 -1.24
C HIS A 52 12.06 -23.32 -1.34
N LEU A 53 12.44 -22.28 -2.08
CA LEU A 53 13.84 -21.87 -2.25
C LEU A 53 14.33 -21.00 -1.08
N LEU A 54 13.44 -20.65 -0.15
CA LEU A 54 13.75 -19.91 1.08
C LEU A 54 13.66 -20.82 2.29
N PRO A 55 14.45 -20.57 3.35
CA PRO A 55 14.32 -21.31 4.60
C PRO A 55 12.91 -21.22 5.18
N THR A 56 12.20 -22.31 5.20
CA THR A 56 10.80 -22.37 5.68
C THR A 56 10.45 -23.79 6.15
N VAL A 57 9.35 -23.91 6.85
CA VAL A 57 8.75 -25.20 7.21
C VAL A 57 8.03 -25.76 5.99
N VAL A 58 8.44 -26.93 5.52
CA VAL A 58 7.86 -27.62 4.36
C VAL A 58 6.87 -28.72 4.73
N GLY A 59 6.80 -29.08 5.99
CA GLY A 59 5.87 -30.10 6.47
C GLY A 59 5.89 -30.26 7.98
N THR A 60 4.99 -31.10 8.47
CA THR A 60 4.95 -31.50 9.90
C THR A 60 4.78 -33.00 9.95
N THR A 61 5.60 -33.68 10.76
CA THR A 61 5.47 -35.12 11.02
C THR A 61 4.21 -35.45 11.80
N ALA A 62 3.81 -36.72 11.83
CA ALA A 62 2.65 -37.19 12.59
C ALA A 62 2.73 -36.84 14.09
N ASP A 63 3.95 -36.70 14.63
CA ASP A 63 4.24 -36.35 16.03
C ASP A 63 4.23 -34.82 16.26
N GLY A 64 3.88 -33.99 15.27
CA GLY A 64 3.85 -32.54 15.40
C GLY A 64 5.20 -31.83 15.21
N THR A 65 6.28 -32.58 14.88
CA THR A 65 7.60 -32.00 14.64
C THR A 65 7.66 -31.32 13.28
N LYS A 66 8.12 -30.06 13.22
CA LYS A 66 8.26 -29.30 11.98
C LYS A 66 9.44 -29.79 11.15
N ILE A 67 9.22 -29.97 9.84
CA ILE A 67 10.25 -30.34 8.86
C ILE A 67 10.70 -29.06 8.15
N TYR A 68 12.01 -28.75 8.23
CA TYR A 68 12.63 -27.59 7.61
C TYR A 68 13.38 -27.99 6.33
N ASN A 69 13.35 -27.14 5.29
CA ASN A 69 14.02 -27.45 4.01
C ASN A 69 15.54 -27.20 4.03
N PHE A 70 16.04 -26.18 4.74
CA PHE A 70 17.46 -25.81 4.72
C PHE A 70 18.14 -25.85 6.11
N VAL A 71 17.51 -25.21 7.10
CA VAL A 71 18.10 -25.04 8.43
C VAL A 71 17.09 -25.41 9.48
N GLU A 72 17.43 -26.43 10.29
CA GLU A 72 16.56 -26.88 11.37
C GLU A 72 16.32 -25.77 12.39
N GLY A 73 15.07 -25.58 12.79
CA GLY A 73 14.67 -24.55 13.74
C GLY A 73 14.61 -23.13 13.19
N PHE A 74 14.90 -22.91 11.90
CA PHE A 74 14.85 -21.57 11.29
C PHE A 74 13.82 -21.47 10.16
N ASP A 75 12.83 -20.61 10.36
CA ASP A 75 11.79 -20.28 9.38
C ASP A 75 11.86 -18.77 9.06
N LEU A 76 12.48 -18.46 7.94
CA LEU A 76 12.63 -17.07 7.47
C LEU A 76 11.29 -16.48 7.05
N VAL A 77 10.47 -17.27 6.35
CA VAL A 77 9.17 -16.81 5.85
C VAL A 77 8.22 -16.49 6.99
N ALA A 78 8.17 -17.35 8.03
CA ALA A 78 7.39 -17.07 9.22
C ALA A 78 7.92 -15.86 10.01
N SER A 79 9.24 -15.67 10.06
CA SER A 79 9.86 -14.52 10.71
C SER A 79 9.50 -13.23 9.98
N ILE A 80 9.57 -13.21 8.64
CA ILE A 80 9.17 -12.06 7.81
C ILE A 80 7.66 -11.80 7.96
N ASN A 81 6.84 -12.84 7.96
CA ASN A 81 5.40 -12.72 8.15
C ASN A 81 5.06 -12.05 9.50
N THR A 82 5.74 -12.47 10.57
CA THR A 82 5.58 -11.86 11.90
C THR A 82 6.02 -10.40 11.93
N PHE A 83 7.12 -10.06 11.27
CA PHE A 83 7.64 -8.71 11.17
C PHE A 83 6.73 -7.80 10.32
N PHE A 84 6.19 -8.32 9.24
CA PHE A 84 5.38 -7.59 8.27
C PHE A 84 3.95 -7.31 8.75
N LYS A 85 3.32 -8.29 9.41
CA LYS A 85 1.94 -8.22 9.92
C LYS A 85 1.85 -7.43 11.25
N PRO A 86 0.64 -7.27 11.82
CA PRO A 86 0.41 -6.41 12.98
C PRO A 86 1.33 -6.62 14.18
N THR A 87 1.93 -7.80 14.32
CA THR A 87 2.84 -8.09 15.45
C THR A 87 4.16 -7.30 15.33
N GLY A 88 4.72 -7.20 14.11
CA GLY A 88 5.93 -6.42 13.82
C GLY A 88 5.63 -5.02 13.28
N ALA A 89 4.41 -4.81 12.82
CA ALA A 89 3.85 -3.53 12.36
C ALA A 89 4.66 -2.78 11.27
N PHE A 90 5.52 -3.48 10.51
CA PHE A 90 6.28 -2.83 9.43
C PHE A 90 5.36 -2.21 8.37
N LEU A 91 4.29 -2.91 8.01
CA LEU A 91 3.30 -2.40 7.05
C LEU A 91 2.60 -1.14 7.57
N ASP A 92 2.23 -1.13 8.85
CA ASP A 92 1.59 0.01 9.48
C ASP A 92 2.51 1.24 9.54
N PHE A 93 3.77 1.02 9.88
CA PHE A 93 4.81 2.04 9.89
C PHE A 93 5.04 2.65 8.50
N TYR A 94 5.11 1.80 7.47
CA TYR A 94 5.24 2.25 6.08
C TYR A 94 4.03 3.07 5.63
N ILE A 95 2.82 2.57 5.89
CA ILE A 95 1.57 3.25 5.54
C ILE A 95 1.41 4.57 6.29
N ALA A 96 1.82 4.64 7.56
CA ALA A 96 1.79 5.87 8.34
C ALA A 96 2.64 6.97 7.68
N ALA A 97 3.85 6.64 7.25
CA ALA A 97 4.71 7.57 6.53
C ALA A 97 4.10 8.01 5.19
N LEU A 98 3.52 7.06 4.43
CA LEU A 98 2.88 7.35 3.15
C LEU A 98 1.70 8.31 3.30
N ILE A 99 0.75 8.02 4.19
CA ILE A 99 -0.45 8.84 4.38
C ILE A 99 -0.06 10.25 4.83
N THR A 100 0.74 10.34 5.89
CA THR A 100 1.08 11.65 6.46
C THR A 100 1.88 12.50 5.49
N GLY A 101 2.96 11.95 4.96
CA GLY A 101 3.86 12.74 4.12
C GLY A 101 3.33 13.05 2.74
N SER A 102 2.51 12.17 2.14
CA SER A 102 1.89 12.47 0.85
C SER A 102 0.84 13.58 0.96
N ILE A 103 0.00 13.57 1.99
CA ILE A 103 -1.06 14.57 2.17
C ILE A 103 -0.47 15.91 2.63
N LEU A 104 0.40 15.92 3.65
CA LEU A 104 1.04 17.15 4.13
C LEU A 104 1.99 17.75 3.09
N GLY A 105 2.65 16.90 2.31
CA GLY A 105 3.53 17.32 1.22
C GLY A 105 2.81 17.94 0.02
N MET A 106 1.49 17.80 -0.12
CA MET A 106 0.75 18.45 -1.19
C MET A 106 0.56 19.95 -0.94
N ASN A 107 0.50 20.74 -2.02
CA ASN A 107 0.05 22.10 -1.92
C ASN A 107 -1.42 22.14 -1.50
N ARG A 108 -1.78 22.96 -0.50
CA ARG A 108 -3.14 23.06 0.04
C ARG A 108 -4.18 23.44 -1.02
N LYS A 109 -3.87 24.42 -1.87
CA LYS A 109 -4.77 24.83 -2.96
C LYS A 109 -5.00 23.70 -3.95
N LEU A 110 -3.94 22.93 -4.24
CA LEU A 110 -4.02 21.75 -5.10
C LEU A 110 -4.89 20.66 -4.46
N LEU A 111 -4.71 20.37 -3.17
CA LEU A 111 -5.49 19.35 -2.46
C LEU A 111 -7.00 19.64 -2.57
N VAL A 112 -7.42 20.86 -2.28
CA VAL A 112 -8.83 21.26 -2.32
C VAL A 112 -9.39 21.23 -3.76
N LYS A 113 -8.66 21.79 -4.73
CA LYS A 113 -9.07 21.78 -6.14
C LYS A 113 -9.07 20.36 -6.73
N ALA A 114 -8.07 19.52 -6.39
CA ALA A 114 -8.00 18.14 -6.84
C ALA A 114 -9.15 17.31 -6.26
N ALA A 115 -9.42 17.42 -4.97
CA ALA A 115 -10.52 16.69 -4.33
C ALA A 115 -11.84 16.94 -5.07
N ALA A 116 -12.21 18.19 -5.33
CA ALA A 116 -13.44 18.53 -6.02
C ALA A 116 -13.54 17.93 -7.43
N ARG A 117 -12.43 17.77 -8.15
CA ARG A 117 -12.40 17.24 -9.52
C ARG A 117 -12.28 15.72 -9.59
N TYR A 118 -11.48 15.12 -8.68
CA TYR A 118 -11.27 13.68 -8.64
C TYR A 118 -12.43 12.91 -8.00
N PHE A 119 -13.12 13.51 -7.05
CA PHE A 119 -14.20 12.85 -6.32
C PHE A 119 -15.28 12.27 -7.26
N PRO A 120 -15.83 13.02 -8.24
CA PRO A 120 -16.81 12.45 -9.16
C PRO A 120 -16.25 11.30 -10.01
N ALA A 121 -14.98 11.41 -10.45
CA ALA A 121 -14.34 10.38 -11.25
C ALA A 121 -14.10 9.09 -10.44
N ILE A 122 -13.67 9.21 -9.17
CA ILE A 122 -13.48 8.08 -8.27
C ILE A 122 -14.82 7.39 -7.99
N PHE A 123 -15.88 8.14 -7.66
CA PHE A 123 -17.21 7.56 -7.44
C PHE A 123 -17.74 6.86 -8.70
N GLY A 124 -17.57 7.47 -9.87
CA GLY A 124 -17.91 6.84 -11.15
C GLY A 124 -17.15 5.51 -11.36
N ALA A 125 -15.86 5.52 -11.10
CA ALA A 125 -15.02 4.32 -11.21
C ALA A 125 -15.46 3.21 -10.23
N ILE A 126 -15.81 3.54 -9.00
CA ILE A 126 -16.31 2.59 -8.01
C ILE A 126 -17.64 1.96 -8.48
N ILE A 127 -18.58 2.78 -8.92
CA ILE A 127 -19.89 2.31 -9.40
C ILE A 127 -19.72 1.36 -10.60
N VAL A 128 -18.90 1.75 -11.57
CA VAL A 128 -18.62 0.93 -12.75
C VAL A 128 -17.90 -0.38 -12.36
N SER A 129 -16.90 -0.29 -11.51
CA SER A 129 -16.15 -1.47 -11.04
C SER A 129 -17.06 -2.47 -10.31
N PHE A 130 -17.88 -1.98 -9.38
CA PHE A 130 -18.81 -2.85 -8.65
C PHE A 130 -19.87 -3.44 -9.57
N GLY A 131 -20.42 -2.65 -10.49
CA GLY A 131 -21.42 -3.10 -11.45
C GLY A 131 -20.87 -4.19 -12.37
N LEU A 132 -19.70 -3.95 -12.98
CA LEU A 132 -19.06 -4.94 -13.86
C LEU A 132 -18.67 -6.21 -13.10
N THR A 133 -18.09 -6.08 -11.90
CA THR A 133 -17.72 -7.24 -11.11
C THR A 133 -18.96 -8.06 -10.68
N ALA A 134 -20.06 -7.39 -10.34
CA ALA A 134 -21.32 -8.07 -10.03
C ALA A 134 -21.87 -8.86 -11.24
N ILE A 135 -21.86 -8.26 -12.42
CA ILE A 135 -22.32 -8.90 -13.67
C ILE A 135 -21.45 -10.11 -13.99
N VAL A 136 -20.12 -9.92 -14.06
CA VAL A 136 -19.18 -11.00 -14.36
C VAL A 136 -19.25 -12.12 -13.33
N GLY A 137 -19.29 -11.79 -12.04
CA GLY A 137 -19.40 -12.77 -10.97
C GLY A 137 -20.70 -13.57 -11.01
N THR A 138 -21.80 -12.95 -11.43
CA THR A 138 -23.07 -13.66 -11.63
C THR A 138 -22.98 -14.62 -12.82
N VAL A 139 -22.43 -14.16 -13.95
CA VAL A 139 -22.27 -14.98 -15.16
C VAL A 139 -21.34 -16.18 -14.89
N MET A 140 -20.29 -15.99 -14.10
CA MET A 140 -19.36 -17.06 -13.72
C MET A 140 -19.87 -17.96 -12.58
N GLY A 141 -21.05 -17.71 -12.04
CA GLY A 141 -21.63 -18.53 -10.98
C GLY A 141 -21.07 -18.25 -9.57
N PHE A 142 -20.19 -17.26 -9.41
CA PHE A 142 -19.64 -16.88 -8.09
C PHE A 142 -20.64 -16.07 -7.26
N GLY A 143 -21.57 -15.38 -7.91
CA GLY A 143 -22.62 -14.55 -7.33
C GLY A 143 -22.23 -13.07 -7.24
N ALA A 144 -23.20 -12.18 -7.51
CA ALA A 144 -22.98 -10.74 -7.59
C ALA A 144 -22.40 -10.15 -6.30
N ILE A 145 -23.06 -10.42 -5.17
CA ILE A 145 -22.66 -9.84 -3.87
C ILE A 145 -21.28 -10.35 -3.44
N LYS A 146 -21.03 -11.66 -3.58
CA LYS A 146 -19.73 -12.25 -3.23
C LYS A 146 -18.60 -11.66 -4.06
N SER A 147 -18.82 -11.48 -5.37
CA SER A 147 -17.82 -10.89 -6.27
C SER A 147 -17.50 -9.46 -5.90
N VAL A 148 -18.50 -8.64 -5.58
CA VAL A 148 -18.26 -7.26 -5.15
C VAL A 148 -17.52 -7.23 -3.81
N LEU A 149 -17.97 -7.99 -2.81
CA LEU A 149 -17.43 -7.93 -1.46
C LEU A 149 -16.04 -8.57 -1.34
N LEU A 150 -15.76 -9.66 -2.05
CA LEU A 150 -14.50 -10.42 -1.91
C LEU A 150 -13.45 -10.10 -2.99
N ILE A 151 -13.86 -9.49 -4.11
CA ILE A 151 -12.95 -9.17 -5.22
C ILE A 151 -12.85 -7.66 -5.41
N ALA A 152 -13.94 -6.96 -5.77
CA ALA A 152 -13.87 -5.55 -6.11
C ALA A 152 -13.57 -4.67 -4.89
N LEU A 153 -14.24 -4.90 -3.77
CA LEU A 153 -14.13 -4.08 -2.57
C LEU A 153 -12.71 -4.07 -1.98
N PRO A 154 -12.01 -5.21 -1.78
CA PRO A 154 -10.65 -5.18 -1.27
C PRO A 154 -9.65 -4.51 -2.23
N ILE A 155 -9.82 -4.66 -3.55
CA ILE A 155 -8.97 -4.00 -4.55
C ILE A 155 -9.17 -2.48 -4.50
N MET A 156 -10.42 -2.01 -4.51
CA MET A 156 -10.76 -0.59 -4.49
C MET A 156 -10.56 0.04 -3.10
N GLY A 157 -10.64 -0.75 -2.04
CA GLY A 157 -10.56 -0.30 -0.64
C GLY A 157 -9.15 -0.06 -0.10
N GLY A 158 -8.11 -0.24 -0.94
CA GLY A 158 -6.72 0.00 -0.52
C GLY A 158 -5.84 -1.26 -0.50
N GLY A 159 -6.22 -2.29 -1.25
CA GLY A 159 -5.43 -3.51 -1.41
C GLY A 159 -5.42 -4.40 -0.17
N MET A 160 -4.28 -5.01 0.16
CA MET A 160 -4.20 -5.97 1.28
C MET A 160 -4.35 -5.30 2.64
N GLY A 161 -3.57 -4.24 2.92
CA GLY A 161 -3.49 -3.63 4.24
C GLY A 161 -4.77 -2.91 4.66
N ALA A 162 -5.28 -2.01 3.81
CA ALA A 162 -6.47 -1.19 4.11
C ALA A 162 -7.78 -1.81 3.59
N GLY A 163 -7.71 -2.77 2.67
CA GLY A 163 -8.87 -3.44 2.09
C GLY A 163 -9.08 -4.84 2.67
N ALA A 164 -8.31 -5.84 2.22
CA ALA A 164 -8.57 -7.26 2.50
C ALA A 164 -8.50 -7.62 3.99
N VAL A 165 -7.48 -7.14 4.72
CA VAL A 165 -7.32 -7.48 6.14
C VAL A 165 -8.45 -6.93 7.03
N PRO A 166 -8.85 -5.65 6.93
CA PRO A 166 -9.99 -5.15 7.69
C PRO A 166 -11.30 -5.85 7.31
N LEU A 167 -11.52 -6.09 6.02
CA LEU A 167 -12.73 -6.76 5.55
C LEU A 167 -12.82 -8.20 6.05
N SER A 168 -11.73 -8.95 6.07
CA SER A 168 -11.72 -10.32 6.59
C SER A 168 -12.15 -10.38 8.06
N LYS A 169 -11.72 -9.42 8.87
CA LYS A 169 -12.16 -9.30 10.27
C LYS A 169 -13.62 -8.93 10.40
N ILE A 170 -14.15 -8.11 9.50
CA ILE A 170 -15.57 -7.76 9.46
C ILE A 170 -16.40 -9.01 9.12
N PHE A 171 -16.00 -9.81 8.13
CA PHE A 171 -16.70 -11.06 7.78
C PHE A 171 -16.67 -12.08 8.93
N GLU A 172 -15.54 -12.21 9.62
CA GLU A 172 -15.42 -13.07 10.80
C GLU A 172 -16.34 -12.60 11.93
N SER A 173 -16.34 -11.30 12.26
CA SER A 173 -17.18 -10.73 13.30
C SER A 173 -18.67 -10.79 12.98
N SER A 174 -19.04 -10.78 11.70
CA SER A 174 -20.43 -10.93 11.25
C SER A 174 -20.88 -12.39 11.16
N GLY A 175 -19.98 -13.36 11.39
CA GLY A 175 -20.28 -14.79 11.29
C GLY A 175 -20.52 -15.28 9.86
N THR A 176 -20.19 -14.49 8.85
CA THR A 176 -20.44 -14.80 7.43
C THR A 176 -19.45 -15.83 6.90
N MET A 177 -18.17 -15.67 7.24
CA MET A 177 -17.05 -16.59 6.92
C MET A 177 -15.87 -16.32 7.85
N THR A 178 -14.96 -17.26 7.96
CA THR A 178 -13.73 -17.06 8.75
C THR A 178 -12.80 -16.05 8.08
N ALA A 179 -11.99 -15.34 8.90
CA ALA A 179 -11.01 -14.41 8.35
C ALA A 179 -10.02 -15.09 7.39
N ALA A 180 -9.65 -16.34 7.66
CA ALA A 180 -8.76 -17.12 6.81
C ALA A 180 -9.39 -17.43 5.43
N GLU A 181 -10.66 -17.84 5.39
CA GLU A 181 -11.37 -18.07 4.14
C GLU A 181 -11.52 -16.78 3.33
N ALA A 182 -11.87 -15.68 3.97
CA ALA A 182 -11.97 -14.38 3.30
C ALA A 182 -10.63 -13.97 2.70
N ILE A 183 -9.54 -14.04 3.47
CA ILE A 183 -8.19 -13.68 3.02
C ILE A 183 -7.72 -14.58 1.87
N SER A 184 -8.02 -15.88 1.89
CA SER A 184 -7.61 -16.81 0.84
C SER A 184 -8.19 -16.43 -0.54
N ILE A 185 -9.36 -15.82 -0.59
CA ILE A 185 -10.00 -15.34 -1.82
C ILE A 185 -9.53 -13.93 -2.17
N MET A 186 -9.45 -13.03 -1.17
CA MET A 186 -9.10 -11.63 -1.39
C MET A 186 -7.63 -11.44 -1.80
N THR A 187 -6.71 -12.26 -1.27
CA THR A 187 -5.27 -12.13 -1.54
C THR A 187 -4.94 -12.27 -3.04
N PRO A 188 -5.29 -13.36 -3.71
CA PRO A 188 -5.02 -13.47 -5.14
C PRO A 188 -5.79 -12.43 -5.95
N ALA A 189 -7.02 -12.08 -5.56
CA ALA A 189 -7.79 -11.06 -6.25
C ALA A 189 -7.09 -9.69 -6.21
N VAL A 190 -6.61 -9.26 -5.04
CA VAL A 190 -5.87 -8.00 -4.88
C VAL A 190 -4.54 -8.04 -5.64
N ALA A 191 -3.79 -9.13 -5.54
CA ALA A 191 -2.50 -9.25 -6.20
C ALA A 191 -2.63 -9.19 -7.74
N ILE A 192 -3.54 -10.00 -8.30
CA ILE A 192 -3.81 -10.03 -9.74
C ILE A 192 -4.42 -8.71 -10.22
N GLY A 193 -5.35 -8.13 -9.44
CA GLY A 193 -5.96 -6.84 -9.74
C GLY A 193 -4.93 -5.72 -9.81
N ASN A 194 -4.00 -5.66 -8.86
CA ASN A 194 -2.91 -4.69 -8.86
C ASN A 194 -1.97 -4.90 -10.08
N ALA A 195 -1.59 -6.14 -10.37
CA ALA A 195 -0.75 -6.44 -11.52
C ALA A 195 -1.42 -6.02 -12.85
N ILE A 196 -2.69 -6.37 -13.03
CA ILE A 196 -3.47 -5.98 -14.22
C ILE A 196 -3.59 -4.46 -14.31
N SER A 197 -3.82 -3.76 -13.20
CA SER A 197 -3.93 -2.30 -13.18
C SER A 197 -2.62 -1.63 -13.62
N ILE A 198 -1.48 -2.15 -13.19
CA ILE A 198 -0.15 -1.64 -13.60
C ILE A 198 0.06 -1.88 -15.11
N VAL A 199 -0.25 -3.07 -15.60
CA VAL A 199 -0.14 -3.43 -17.04
C VAL A 199 -1.04 -2.53 -17.88
N LEU A 200 -2.32 -2.43 -17.53
CA LEU A 200 -3.27 -1.58 -18.25
C LEU A 200 -2.89 -0.10 -18.19
N GLY A 201 -2.42 0.39 -17.04
CA GLY A 201 -1.91 1.74 -16.89
C GLY A 201 -0.73 2.01 -17.82
N GLY A 202 0.24 1.08 -17.90
CA GLY A 202 1.37 1.15 -18.81
C GLY A 202 0.96 1.16 -20.29
N ILE A 203 -0.01 0.35 -20.66
CA ILE A 203 -0.58 0.30 -22.02
C ILE A 203 -1.31 1.61 -22.34
N LEU A 204 -2.15 2.11 -21.42
CA LEU A 204 -2.91 3.35 -21.62
C LEU A 204 -2.00 4.54 -21.84
N VAL A 205 -0.91 4.67 -21.08
CA VAL A 205 0.07 5.74 -21.26
C VAL A 205 0.70 5.69 -22.66
N LYS A 206 0.88 4.49 -23.23
CA LYS A 206 1.44 4.34 -24.59
C LYS A 206 0.41 4.55 -25.70
N VAL A 207 -0.84 4.13 -25.49
CA VAL A 207 -1.93 4.25 -26.48
C VAL A 207 -2.44 5.69 -26.55
N ILE A 208 -2.50 6.39 -25.42
CA ILE A 208 -2.96 7.78 -25.36
C ILE A 208 -1.80 8.71 -25.76
N HIS A 209 -1.67 8.98 -27.07
CA HIS A 209 -0.65 9.88 -27.61
C HIS A 209 -1.01 11.36 -27.46
N SER A 210 -2.23 11.69 -27.04
CA SER A 210 -2.68 13.06 -26.86
C SER A 210 -1.96 13.70 -25.67
N LYS A 211 -1.15 14.75 -25.93
CA LYS A 211 -0.51 15.55 -24.88
C LYS A 211 -1.54 16.19 -23.93
N GLU A 212 -2.77 16.39 -24.41
CA GLU A 212 -3.86 16.95 -23.62
C GLU A 212 -4.48 15.97 -22.64
N LEU A 213 -4.58 14.68 -23.01
CA LEU A 213 -5.14 13.61 -22.17
C LEU A 213 -4.09 12.97 -21.27
N ASN A 214 -2.85 12.95 -21.72
CA ASN A 214 -1.74 12.34 -20.99
C ASN A 214 -1.08 13.32 -20.05
N GLY A 215 -1.70 14.18 -19.39
CA GLY A 215 -1.25 15.15 -18.36
C GLY A 215 0.28 15.39 -18.17
N GLN A 216 1.15 14.50 -18.65
CA GLN A 216 2.63 14.54 -18.57
C GLN A 216 3.15 14.87 -17.16
N GLY A 217 2.51 14.35 -16.13
CA GLY A 217 2.79 14.66 -14.74
C GLY A 217 2.20 15.98 -14.25
N LYS A 218 1.45 16.71 -15.09
CA LYS A 218 0.76 17.95 -14.72
C LYS A 218 -0.70 17.66 -14.40
N LEU A 219 -1.13 18.05 -13.23
CA LEU A 219 -2.52 17.89 -12.76
C LEU A 219 -3.52 18.88 -13.40
N MET A 220 -3.05 19.93 -14.05
CA MET A 220 -3.88 20.97 -14.64
C MET A 220 -3.37 21.42 -16.02
N ARG A 221 -4.30 21.76 -16.92
CA ARG A 221 -4.04 22.09 -18.33
C ARG A 221 -3.49 23.49 -18.59
N SER A 222 -3.73 24.47 -17.71
CA SER A 222 -3.33 25.86 -17.94
C SER A 222 -1.95 26.19 -17.37
N VAL A 223 -1.20 27.01 -18.10
CA VAL A 223 0.12 27.48 -17.65
C VAL A 223 -0.03 28.32 -16.37
N ASP A 224 -1.10 29.11 -16.27
CA ASP A 224 -1.44 29.92 -15.09
C ASP A 224 -1.71 29.06 -13.85
N ALA A 225 -2.16 27.82 -14.05
CA ALA A 225 -2.36 26.87 -12.97
C ALA A 225 -1.04 26.30 -12.42
N ALA A 226 0.04 26.32 -13.20
CA ALA A 226 1.35 25.91 -12.72
C ALA A 226 1.93 26.95 -11.75
N ASP A 227 1.71 28.24 -12.01
CA ASP A 227 2.11 29.33 -11.11
C ASP A 227 1.21 29.39 -9.85
N GLU A 228 -0.10 29.14 -9.99
CA GLU A 228 -1.00 29.04 -8.83
C GLU A 228 -0.77 27.80 -7.95
N LEU A 229 -0.21 26.74 -8.53
CA LEU A 229 0.15 25.50 -7.85
C LEU A 229 1.61 25.50 -7.40
N GLY A 230 2.35 26.54 -7.74
CA GLY A 230 3.75 26.71 -7.40
C GLY A 230 3.95 26.51 -5.90
N VAL A 231 4.63 25.44 -5.56
CA VAL A 231 5.39 25.37 -4.32
C VAL A 231 6.33 26.57 -4.44
N SER A 232 6.28 27.52 -3.51
CA SER A 232 7.18 28.68 -3.53
C SER A 232 8.61 28.18 -3.73
N GLU A 233 9.44 28.93 -4.47
CA GLU A 233 10.85 28.53 -4.70
C GLU A 233 11.55 28.23 -3.39
N GLU A 234 11.21 28.94 -2.32
CA GLU A 234 11.69 28.69 -0.96
C GLU A 234 11.26 27.31 -0.42
N MET A 235 10.02 26.91 -0.63
CA MET A 235 9.55 25.60 -0.19
C MET A 235 10.17 24.47 -1.02
N GLN A 236 10.44 24.72 -2.29
CA GLN A 236 11.13 23.77 -3.17
C GLN A 236 12.61 23.65 -2.80
N ALA A 237 13.24 24.74 -2.43
CA ALA A 237 14.62 24.75 -1.90
C ALA A 237 14.70 24.01 -0.57
N LYS A 238 13.77 24.25 0.36
CA LYS A 238 13.66 23.51 1.63
C LYS A 238 13.42 22.01 1.43
N ARG A 239 12.60 21.62 0.46
CA ARG A 239 12.37 20.19 0.11
C ARG A 239 13.61 19.50 -0.45
N ASN A 240 14.45 20.23 -1.13
CA ASN A 240 15.70 19.71 -1.72
C ASN A 240 16.86 19.67 -0.71
N HIS A 241 16.78 20.47 0.36
CA HIS A 241 17.76 20.45 1.43
C HIS A 241 17.38 19.39 2.47
N ILE A 242 18.02 18.22 2.40
CA ILE A 242 17.76 17.10 3.29
C ILE A 242 18.45 17.35 4.64
N ASP A 243 17.67 17.42 5.71
CA ASP A 243 18.15 17.43 7.09
C ASP A 243 17.69 16.16 7.80
N VAL A 244 18.66 15.37 8.26
CA VAL A 244 18.40 14.08 8.94
C VAL A 244 17.60 14.28 10.23
N ARG A 245 17.82 15.37 10.96
CA ARG A 245 17.08 15.70 12.17
C ARG A 245 15.61 15.96 11.87
N ASN A 246 15.36 16.69 10.81
CA ASN A 246 14.02 17.04 10.35
C ASN A 246 13.25 15.80 9.87
N MET A 247 13.93 14.84 9.22
CA MET A 247 13.32 13.56 8.90
C MET A 247 12.85 12.80 10.15
N GLY A 248 13.56 12.91 11.26
CA GLY A 248 13.15 12.36 12.55
C GLY A 248 11.85 12.99 13.08
N ILE A 249 11.68 14.31 12.88
CA ILE A 249 10.42 15.00 13.20
C ILE A 249 9.28 14.47 12.32
N GLY A 250 9.51 14.33 11.02
CA GLY A 250 8.54 13.75 10.09
C GLY A 250 8.12 12.33 10.47
N MET A 251 9.06 11.50 10.89
CA MET A 251 8.77 10.16 11.43
C MET A 251 7.89 10.22 12.67
N PHE A 252 8.26 11.05 13.64
CA PHE A 252 7.50 11.21 14.89
C PHE A 252 6.06 11.67 14.63
N ILE A 253 5.86 12.65 13.77
CA ILE A 253 4.52 13.14 13.38
C ILE A 253 3.70 12.05 12.68
N SER A 254 4.33 11.29 11.78
CA SER A 254 3.66 10.17 11.09
C SER A 254 3.19 9.09 12.07
N CYS A 255 4.04 8.70 13.02
CA CYS A 255 3.67 7.76 14.07
C CYS A 255 2.59 8.32 15.01
N SER A 256 2.63 9.62 15.30
CA SER A 256 1.62 10.30 16.12
C SER A 256 0.25 10.30 15.46
N PHE A 257 0.17 10.57 14.16
CA PHE A 257 -1.09 10.47 13.40
C PHE A 257 -1.62 9.04 13.32
N PHE A 258 -0.73 8.06 13.20
CA PHE A 258 -1.14 6.66 13.24
C PHE A 258 -1.75 6.30 14.60
N ALA A 259 -1.06 6.63 15.70
CA ALA A 259 -1.56 6.41 17.05
C ALA A 259 -2.90 7.12 17.30
N TRP A 260 -3.00 8.37 16.85
CA TRP A 260 -4.24 9.14 16.90
C TRP A 260 -5.38 8.46 16.13
N GLY A 261 -5.14 8.05 14.88
CA GLY A 261 -6.12 7.34 14.07
C GLY A 261 -6.60 6.05 14.74
N TYR A 262 -5.68 5.32 15.38
CA TYR A 262 -6.00 4.10 16.13
C TYR A 262 -6.87 4.38 17.36
N ILE A 263 -6.55 5.42 18.13
CA ILE A 263 -7.32 5.84 19.31
C ILE A 263 -8.73 6.27 18.89
N VAL A 264 -8.84 7.13 17.87
CA VAL A 264 -10.13 7.61 17.39
C VAL A 264 -10.98 6.47 16.83
N ALA A 265 -10.39 5.55 16.06
CA ALA A 265 -11.09 4.36 15.58
C ALA A 265 -11.62 3.49 16.72
N LYS A 266 -10.83 3.29 17.77
CA LYS A 266 -11.25 2.51 18.95
C LYS A 266 -12.42 3.18 19.67
N ILE A 267 -12.35 4.49 19.88
CA ILE A 267 -13.45 5.26 20.52
C ILE A 267 -14.69 5.20 19.64
N TRP A 268 -14.57 5.45 18.33
CA TRP A 268 -15.69 5.41 17.39
C TRP A 268 -16.37 4.04 17.35
N ASN A 269 -15.60 2.98 17.19
CA ASN A 269 -16.14 1.62 17.10
C ASN A 269 -16.77 1.13 18.42
N THR A 270 -16.39 1.77 19.55
CA THR A 270 -17.06 1.53 20.85
C THR A 270 -18.39 2.29 20.97
N LEU A 271 -18.43 3.55 20.46
CA LEU A 271 -19.62 4.39 20.53
C LEU A 271 -20.65 4.04 19.46
N VAL A 272 -20.22 3.61 18.28
CA VAL A 272 -21.05 3.29 17.11
C VAL A 272 -20.69 1.91 16.57
N PRO A 273 -21.05 0.81 17.26
CA PRO A 273 -20.67 -0.55 16.84
C PRO A 273 -21.21 -0.97 15.48
N SER A 274 -22.31 -0.34 15.03
CA SER A 274 -22.96 -0.63 13.74
C SER A 274 -22.18 -0.17 12.54
N ILE A 275 -21.21 0.77 12.69
CA ILE A 275 -20.41 1.33 11.61
C ILE A 275 -18.94 1.30 12.03
N SER A 276 -18.24 0.22 11.67
CA SER A 276 -16.81 0.10 11.95
C SER A 276 -16.01 0.89 10.93
N ILE A 277 -15.16 1.81 11.39
CA ILE A 277 -14.25 2.61 10.57
C ILE A 277 -12.82 2.28 10.97
N HIS A 278 -12.00 1.91 9.96
CA HIS A 278 -10.62 1.53 10.18
C HIS A 278 -9.74 2.72 10.59
N ALA A 279 -8.69 2.46 11.38
CA ALA A 279 -7.76 3.48 11.88
C ALA A 279 -7.12 4.34 10.78
N TYR A 280 -6.81 3.74 9.61
CA TYR A 280 -6.25 4.49 8.48
C TYR A 280 -7.22 5.54 7.93
N ALA A 281 -8.52 5.27 7.91
CA ALA A 281 -9.50 6.27 7.46
C ALA A 281 -9.51 7.47 8.40
N TRP A 282 -9.50 7.24 9.72
CA TRP A 282 -9.40 8.32 10.70
C TRP A 282 -8.08 9.08 10.60
N MET A 283 -6.99 8.38 10.36
CA MET A 283 -5.69 8.98 10.11
C MET A 283 -5.73 9.89 8.87
N ILE A 284 -6.23 9.40 7.72
CA ILE A 284 -6.36 10.18 6.47
C ILE A 284 -7.20 11.43 6.70
N ILE A 285 -8.37 11.30 7.33
CA ILE A 285 -9.26 12.41 7.63
C ILE A 285 -8.55 13.43 8.52
N SER A 286 -7.88 12.99 9.59
CA SER A 286 -7.20 13.89 10.52
C SER A 286 -6.05 14.66 9.86
N VAL A 287 -5.22 13.97 9.07
CA VAL A 287 -4.12 14.61 8.32
C VAL A 287 -4.66 15.60 7.30
N ALA A 288 -5.72 15.24 6.56
CA ALA A 288 -6.36 16.11 5.58
C ALA A 288 -6.97 17.35 6.24
N VAL A 289 -7.64 17.21 7.38
CA VAL A 289 -8.19 18.32 8.17
C VAL A 289 -7.05 19.24 8.62
N CYS A 290 -5.97 18.70 9.19
CA CYS A 290 -4.82 19.48 9.60
C CYS A 290 -4.23 20.27 8.42
N LYS A 291 -4.14 19.66 7.24
CA LYS A 291 -3.64 20.32 6.02
C LYS A 291 -4.58 21.41 5.50
N ILE A 292 -5.89 21.14 5.45
CA ILE A 292 -6.89 22.09 4.95
C ILE A 292 -6.98 23.33 5.85
N PHE A 293 -6.95 23.14 7.16
CA PHE A 293 -7.05 24.24 8.13
C PHE A 293 -5.69 24.85 8.52
N ASN A 294 -4.59 24.41 7.92
CA ASN A 294 -3.24 24.91 8.17
C ASN A 294 -2.86 24.84 9.68
N ILE A 295 -3.20 23.73 10.31
CA ILE A 295 -2.95 23.51 11.74
C ILE A 295 -1.45 23.22 11.99
N ILE A 296 -0.81 22.55 11.02
CA ILE A 296 0.59 22.17 11.07
C ILE A 296 1.43 23.24 10.36
N PRO A 297 2.52 23.73 10.98
CA PRO A 297 3.45 24.65 10.33
C PRO A 297 4.07 24.05 9.06
N GLU A 298 4.31 24.90 8.05
CA GLU A 298 4.85 24.48 6.75
C GLU A 298 6.20 23.78 6.85
N ASP A 299 7.05 24.14 7.81
CA ASP A 299 8.34 23.47 8.02
C ASP A 299 8.16 22.00 8.42
N ILE A 300 7.21 21.71 9.31
CA ILE A 300 6.88 20.34 9.74
C ILE A 300 6.24 19.55 8.58
N GLU A 301 5.47 20.22 7.72
CA GLU A 301 4.93 19.56 6.51
C GLU A 301 6.04 19.12 5.55
N VAL A 302 7.09 19.94 5.39
CA VAL A 302 8.28 19.60 4.60
C VAL A 302 9.02 18.42 5.22
N ASP A 303 9.17 18.40 6.56
CA ASP A 303 9.82 17.30 7.28
C ASP A 303 9.08 15.98 7.08
N CYS A 304 7.74 16.00 7.16
CA CYS A 304 6.89 14.85 6.87
C CYS A 304 7.01 14.39 5.41
N TYR A 305 7.12 15.32 4.47
CA TYR A 305 7.33 15.01 3.06
C TYR A 305 8.70 14.37 2.80
N GLN A 306 9.77 14.89 3.42
CA GLN A 306 11.11 14.32 3.30
C GLN A 306 11.16 12.90 3.87
N TRP A 307 10.53 12.67 5.03
CA TRP A 307 10.38 11.35 5.62
C TRP A 307 9.63 10.38 4.69
N PHE A 308 8.50 10.81 4.14
CA PHE A 308 7.75 10.04 3.15
C PHE A 308 8.61 9.66 1.93
N GLN A 309 9.36 10.62 1.38
CA GLN A 309 10.25 10.37 0.24
C GLN A 309 11.34 9.36 0.58
N PHE A 310 11.91 9.44 1.78
CA PHE A 310 12.90 8.46 2.25
C PHE A 310 12.31 7.06 2.32
N ILE A 311 11.17 6.90 2.99
CA ILE A 311 10.47 5.62 3.13
C ILE A 311 10.12 5.05 1.76
N MET A 312 9.50 5.86 0.90
CA MET A 312 9.06 5.42 -0.42
C MET A 312 10.23 5.00 -1.31
N LYS A 313 11.32 5.74 -1.32
CA LYS A 313 12.46 5.43 -2.20
C LYS A 313 13.30 4.26 -1.71
N ASN A 314 13.46 4.10 -0.39
CA ASN A 314 14.41 3.14 0.16
C ASN A 314 13.75 1.85 0.66
N LEU A 315 12.49 1.90 1.13
CA LEU A 315 11.84 0.74 1.74
C LEU A 315 10.77 0.09 0.86
N THR A 316 10.43 0.68 -0.28
CA THR A 316 9.47 0.05 -1.22
C THR A 316 9.91 -1.33 -1.67
N PRO A 317 11.16 -1.59 -2.05
CA PRO A 317 11.58 -2.94 -2.42
C PRO A 317 11.36 -3.96 -1.29
N ALA A 318 11.69 -3.59 -0.04
CA ALA A 318 11.42 -4.44 1.12
C ALA A 318 9.93 -4.69 1.35
N LEU A 319 9.10 -3.65 1.23
CA LEU A 319 7.65 -3.77 1.30
C LEU A 319 7.12 -4.79 0.28
N LEU A 320 7.57 -4.69 -0.97
CA LEU A 320 7.11 -5.55 -2.06
C LEU A 320 7.52 -7.02 -1.85
N VAL A 321 8.71 -7.27 -1.30
CA VAL A 321 9.12 -8.62 -0.88
C VAL A 321 8.17 -9.15 0.20
N GLY A 322 7.89 -8.34 1.23
CA GLY A 322 6.95 -8.72 2.28
C GLY A 322 5.56 -9.04 1.73
N ILE A 323 5.07 -8.28 0.76
CA ILE A 323 3.79 -8.57 0.08
C ILE A 323 3.86 -9.91 -0.64
N GLY A 324 4.90 -10.17 -1.43
CA GLY A 324 5.04 -11.41 -2.17
C GLY A 324 5.19 -12.65 -1.28
N LEU A 325 5.90 -12.54 -0.16
CA LEU A 325 6.10 -13.66 0.77
C LEU A 325 4.92 -13.93 1.70
N CYS A 326 4.18 -12.87 2.09
CA CYS A 326 3.16 -12.99 3.13
C CYS A 326 1.75 -13.15 2.58
N TYR A 327 1.51 -12.76 1.33
CA TYR A 327 0.17 -12.66 0.76
C TYR A 327 -0.02 -13.38 -0.57
N LEU A 328 1.02 -13.85 -1.21
CA LEU A 328 1.01 -14.69 -2.40
C LEU A 328 1.62 -16.07 -2.11
#